data_00cc11775d7779ac972b3da6b9a46d4e
#
_entry.id   00cc11775d7779ac972b3da6b9a46d4e
#
_cell.length_a   1.000
_cell.length_b   1.000
_cell.length_c   1.000
_cell.angle_alpha   90.00
_cell.angle_beta   90.00
_cell.angle_gamma   90.00
#
_symmetry.space_group_name_H-M   'P 1'
#
loop_
_entity.id
_entity.type
_entity.pdbx_description
1 polymer ?
#
loop_
_entity_poly.entity_id
_entity_poly.type
_entity_poly.pdbx_seq_one_letter_code
_entity_poly.pdbx_strand_id
1 'polypeptide(L)'
;MNEKLKVYDTKMQKTMDSLDSEMGTIRAGRANPNVLNRIMVDYYGTPTPIQQVANVSVPEPRMIQIQPWEKSMLKVIEKAIMVSDLGINPTNDGTAVRLIFSGNFTEERRKELVKDVKKKGEAAKVAIRNIRRDGNDAFKKLKGSDVSEDEIKNLEDELQKMTDKYVKEIDSAVEVKSKEVMTV
;
A
#
# COMPACT_ATOMS: atom_id res chain seq x y z
N MET A 1 -1.05 -23.49 -14.52
CA MET A 1 -0.17 -23.44 -13.34
C MET A 1 -0.42 -24.68 -12.50
N ASN A 2 0.61 -25.42 -12.15
CA ASN A 2 0.50 -26.65 -11.38
C ASN A 2 -0.06 -26.33 -9.97
N GLU A 3 -0.97 -27.16 -9.45
CA GLU A 3 -1.58 -26.93 -8.12
C GLU A 3 -0.55 -26.86 -6.99
N LYS A 4 0.55 -27.62 -7.13
CA LYS A 4 1.67 -27.60 -6.17
C LYS A 4 2.36 -26.23 -6.10
N LEU A 5 2.36 -25.46 -7.18
CA LEU A 5 2.94 -24.11 -7.25
C LEU A 5 1.97 -23.03 -6.76
N LYS A 6 0.66 -23.26 -6.84
CA LYS A 6 -0.37 -22.29 -6.46
C LYS A 6 -0.26 -21.81 -5.01
N VAL A 7 0.17 -22.69 -4.10
CA VAL A 7 0.40 -22.34 -2.69
C VAL A 7 1.51 -21.30 -2.55
N TYR A 8 2.60 -21.45 -3.31
CA TYR A 8 3.74 -20.54 -3.27
C TYR A 8 3.42 -19.22 -3.96
N ASP A 9 2.70 -19.25 -5.08
CA ASP A 9 2.19 -18.06 -5.75
C ASP A 9 1.30 -17.22 -4.81
N THR A 10 0.38 -17.87 -4.10
CA THR A 10 -0.47 -17.19 -3.11
C THR A 10 0.35 -16.57 -1.97
N LYS A 11 1.41 -17.24 -1.49
CA LYS A 11 2.30 -16.70 -0.46
C LYS A 11 3.10 -15.50 -0.98
N MET A 12 3.62 -15.59 -2.21
CA MET A 12 4.35 -14.50 -2.85
C MET A 12 3.44 -13.29 -3.11
N GLN A 13 2.21 -13.52 -3.57
CA GLN A 13 1.22 -12.47 -3.75
C GLN A 13 0.90 -11.75 -2.43
N LYS A 14 0.70 -12.48 -1.34
CA LYS A 14 0.49 -11.88 -0.01
C LYS A 14 1.68 -11.01 0.44
N THR A 15 2.90 -11.40 0.07
CA THR A 15 4.09 -10.58 0.35
C THR A 15 4.06 -9.27 -0.45
N MET A 16 3.61 -9.31 -1.71
CA MET A 16 3.41 -8.11 -2.52
C MET A 16 2.33 -7.21 -1.95
N ASP A 17 1.17 -7.77 -1.60
CA ASP A 17 0.05 -7.02 -1.00
C ASP A 17 0.46 -6.33 0.31
N SER A 18 1.27 -7.01 1.12
CA SER A 18 1.85 -6.44 2.35
C SER A 18 2.80 -5.28 2.05
N LEU A 19 3.69 -5.45 1.05
CA LEU A 19 4.60 -4.39 0.62
C LEU A 19 3.85 -3.18 0.10
N ASP A 20 2.82 -3.38 -0.74
CA ASP A 20 2.00 -2.30 -1.29
C ASP A 20 1.26 -1.55 -0.17
N SER A 21 0.72 -2.28 0.81
CA SER A 21 0.10 -1.67 1.99
C SER A 21 1.09 -0.84 2.80
N GLU A 22 2.30 -1.36 3.04
CA GLU A 22 3.35 -0.63 3.76
C GLU A 22 3.85 0.59 2.99
N MET A 23 4.00 0.50 1.67
CA MET A 23 4.37 1.64 0.82
C MET A 23 3.27 2.68 0.77
N GLY A 24 2.01 2.27 0.85
CA GLY A 24 0.85 3.17 0.96
C GLY A 24 0.88 4.05 2.21
N THR A 25 1.49 3.57 3.30
CA THR A 25 1.64 4.37 4.53
C THR A 25 2.73 5.44 4.44
N ILE A 26 3.66 5.29 3.49
CA ILE A 26 4.73 6.28 3.27
C ILE A 26 4.15 7.46 2.49
N ARG A 27 3.87 8.55 3.21
CA ARG A 27 3.29 9.76 2.64
C ARG A 27 4.39 10.60 2.00
N ALA A 28 4.33 10.75 0.69
CA ALA A 28 5.29 11.52 -0.10
C ALA A 28 4.93 13.02 -0.20
N GLY A 29 4.16 13.56 0.74
CA GLY A 29 3.74 14.96 0.72
C GLY A 29 2.62 15.28 -0.27
N ARG A 30 2.16 14.33 -1.08
CA ARG A 30 0.98 14.48 -1.92
C ARG A 30 -0.29 14.12 -1.15
N ALA A 31 -1.29 14.97 -1.30
CA ALA A 31 -2.61 14.73 -0.77
C ALA A 31 -3.27 13.55 -1.51
N ASN A 32 -3.56 12.46 -0.80
CA ASN A 32 -4.26 11.30 -1.34
C ASN A 32 -5.65 11.19 -0.70
N PRO A 33 -6.73 11.29 -1.47
CA PRO A 33 -8.10 11.18 -0.96
C PRO A 33 -8.39 9.86 -0.22
N ASN A 34 -7.66 8.80 -0.56
CA ASN A 34 -7.82 7.48 0.06
C ASN A 34 -7.52 7.46 1.56
N VAL A 35 -6.82 8.47 2.08
CA VAL A 35 -6.61 8.60 3.54
C VAL A 35 -7.91 8.79 4.30
N LEU A 36 -8.97 9.26 3.64
CA LEU A 36 -10.29 9.48 4.21
C LEU A 36 -11.16 8.23 4.23
N ASN A 37 -10.78 7.14 3.54
CA ASN A 37 -11.61 5.94 3.40
C ASN A 37 -11.93 5.25 4.73
N ARG A 38 -11.10 5.47 5.75
CA ARG A 38 -11.27 4.88 7.08
C ARG A 38 -12.01 5.79 8.06
N ILE A 39 -12.30 7.02 7.66
CA ILE A 39 -12.97 7.98 8.54
C ILE A 39 -14.47 7.92 8.32
N MET A 40 -15.17 7.56 9.39
CA MET A 40 -16.62 7.54 9.41
C MET A 40 -17.14 8.79 10.08
N VAL A 41 -18.21 9.33 9.56
CA VAL A 41 -18.96 10.45 10.15
C VAL A 41 -20.35 10.00 10.55
N ASP A 42 -20.87 10.59 11.60
CA ASP A 42 -22.26 10.36 11.98
C ASP A 42 -23.19 11.13 11.02
N TYR A 43 -23.89 10.37 10.19
CA TYR A 43 -24.92 10.90 9.30
C TYR A 43 -26.29 10.39 9.75
N TYR A 44 -27.03 11.26 10.44
CA TYR A 44 -28.34 10.94 11.02
C TYR A 44 -28.37 9.66 11.88
N GLY A 45 -27.35 9.49 12.74
CA GLY A 45 -27.22 8.32 13.62
C GLY A 45 -26.60 7.08 12.97
N THR A 46 -26.16 7.18 11.72
CA THR A 46 -25.53 6.07 10.99
C THR A 46 -24.07 6.41 10.65
N PRO A 47 -23.09 5.60 11.06
CA PRO A 47 -21.71 5.77 10.65
C PRO A 47 -21.56 5.63 9.14
N THR A 48 -21.20 6.71 8.46
CA THR A 48 -21.13 6.79 7.00
C THR A 48 -19.75 7.28 6.57
N PRO A 49 -19.13 6.69 5.52
CA PRO A 49 -17.86 7.18 4.98
C PRO A 49 -17.99 8.62 4.47
N ILE A 50 -16.96 9.44 4.72
CA ILE A 50 -16.95 10.86 4.29
C ILE A 50 -17.29 11.03 2.79
N GLN A 51 -16.82 10.12 1.96
CA GLN A 51 -17.03 10.17 0.50
C GLN A 51 -18.49 9.98 0.08
N GLN A 52 -19.34 9.46 0.97
CA GLN A 52 -20.78 9.29 0.70
C GLN A 52 -21.61 10.52 1.10
N VAL A 53 -21.04 11.43 1.88
CA VAL A 53 -21.72 12.64 2.36
C VAL A 53 -21.11 13.93 1.85
N ALA A 54 -19.98 13.82 1.14
CA ALA A 54 -19.24 14.97 0.62
C ALA A 54 -18.52 14.65 -0.69
N ASN A 55 -18.34 15.68 -1.51
CA ASN A 55 -17.42 15.63 -2.64
C ASN A 55 -15.99 15.86 -2.15
N VAL A 56 -15.10 14.91 -2.46
CA VAL A 56 -13.68 14.97 -2.11
C VAL A 56 -12.86 15.27 -3.36
N SER A 57 -12.12 16.37 -3.34
CA SER A 57 -11.28 16.81 -4.45
C SER A 57 -9.87 17.17 -3.97
N VAL A 58 -8.92 17.19 -4.90
CA VAL A 58 -7.52 17.57 -4.66
C VAL A 58 -7.21 18.76 -5.58
N PRO A 59 -7.62 19.99 -5.19
CA PRO A 59 -7.40 21.18 -6.02
C PRO A 59 -5.92 21.53 -6.15
N GLU A 60 -5.12 21.18 -5.15
CA GLU A 60 -3.67 21.37 -5.12
C GLU A 60 -2.96 20.10 -4.68
N PRO A 61 -1.70 19.89 -5.08
CA PRO A 61 -0.96 18.64 -4.76
C PRO A 61 -0.88 18.30 -3.28
N ARG A 62 -1.08 19.28 -2.40
CA ARG A 62 -0.98 19.15 -0.95
C ARG A 62 -2.27 19.49 -0.20
N MET A 63 -3.37 19.63 -0.90
CA MET A 63 -4.65 20.02 -0.30
C MET A 63 -5.73 19.02 -0.69
N ILE A 64 -6.43 18.49 0.30
CA ILE A 64 -7.71 17.81 0.09
C ILE A 64 -8.81 18.79 0.48
N GLN A 65 -9.75 19.00 -0.42
CA GLN A 65 -10.96 19.74 -0.17
C GLN A 65 -12.14 18.79 -0.07
N ILE A 66 -12.85 18.88 1.05
CA ILE A 66 -14.04 18.08 1.35
C ILE A 66 -15.22 19.04 1.39
N GLN A 67 -16.08 18.95 0.40
CA GLN A 67 -17.27 19.78 0.26
C GLN A 67 -18.51 18.93 0.52
N PRO A 68 -19.11 19.01 1.70
CA PRO A 68 -20.32 18.25 2.00
C PRO A 68 -21.51 18.77 1.20
N TRP A 69 -22.43 17.89 0.90
CA TRP A 69 -23.69 18.28 0.23
C TRP A 69 -24.61 19.07 1.17
N GLU A 70 -24.47 18.82 2.46
CA GLU A 70 -25.22 19.54 3.51
C GLU A 70 -24.25 20.32 4.40
N LYS A 71 -24.48 21.62 4.55
CA LYS A 71 -23.63 22.50 5.39
C LYS A 71 -23.57 22.07 6.86
N SER A 72 -24.61 21.41 7.37
CA SER A 72 -24.65 20.86 8.72
C SER A 72 -23.53 19.85 8.99
N MET A 73 -23.08 19.14 7.95
CA MET A 73 -22.04 18.13 8.04
C MET A 73 -20.61 18.71 8.17
N LEU A 74 -20.40 19.99 7.89
CA LEU A 74 -19.06 20.61 7.98
C LEU A 74 -18.40 20.38 9.34
N LYS A 75 -19.11 20.69 10.43
CA LYS A 75 -18.60 20.51 11.79
C LYS A 75 -18.41 19.04 12.18
N VAL A 76 -19.28 18.16 11.67
CA VAL A 76 -19.23 16.72 11.93
C VAL A 76 -17.99 16.13 11.27
N ILE A 77 -17.74 16.49 10.01
CA ILE A 77 -16.55 16.08 9.24
C ILE A 77 -15.27 16.62 9.88
N GLU A 78 -15.25 17.91 10.23
CA GLU A 78 -14.11 18.55 10.90
C GLU A 78 -13.75 17.81 12.20
N LYS A 79 -14.74 17.53 13.04
CA LYS A 79 -14.55 16.82 14.32
C LYS A 79 -14.07 15.37 14.09
N ALA A 80 -14.63 14.66 13.11
CA ALA A 80 -14.23 13.30 12.79
C ALA A 80 -12.76 13.23 12.33
N ILE A 81 -12.31 14.21 11.56
CA ILE A 81 -10.92 14.31 11.10
C ILE A 81 -9.98 14.66 12.27
N MET A 82 -10.37 15.56 13.16
CA MET A 82 -9.58 15.92 14.34
C MET A 82 -9.33 14.73 15.29
N VAL A 83 -10.31 13.84 15.41
CA VAL A 83 -10.21 12.64 16.27
C VAL A 83 -9.49 11.49 15.55
N SER A 84 -9.33 11.57 14.23
CA SER A 84 -8.67 10.53 13.44
C SER A 84 -7.16 10.54 13.59
N ASP A 85 -6.53 9.41 13.23
CA ASP A 85 -5.07 9.23 13.23
C ASP A 85 -4.33 10.02 12.13
N LEU A 86 -5.03 10.90 11.40
CA LEU A 86 -4.42 11.67 10.31
C LEU A 86 -3.37 12.68 10.80
N GLY A 87 -3.50 13.17 12.03
CA GLY A 87 -2.56 14.14 12.60
C GLY A 87 -2.54 15.48 11.85
N ILE A 88 -3.62 15.82 11.14
CA ILE A 88 -3.76 17.05 10.35
C ILE A 88 -4.91 17.85 10.94
N ASN A 89 -4.68 19.13 11.17
CA ASN A 89 -5.73 20.04 11.61
C ASN A 89 -6.57 20.48 10.40
N PRO A 90 -7.86 20.17 10.36
CA PRO A 90 -8.75 20.64 9.30
C PRO A 90 -9.00 22.14 9.42
N THR A 91 -9.16 22.82 8.30
CA THR A 91 -9.59 24.21 8.21
C THR A 91 -10.97 24.25 7.58
N ASN A 92 -11.93 24.91 8.24
CA ASN A 92 -13.30 25.05 7.77
C ASN A 92 -13.53 26.50 7.33
N ASP A 93 -13.89 26.70 6.07
CA ASP A 93 -14.20 28.02 5.50
C ASP A 93 -15.71 28.33 5.42
N GLY A 94 -16.55 27.47 6.02
CA GLY A 94 -18.01 27.61 5.99
C GLY A 94 -18.69 27.01 4.74
N THR A 95 -17.91 26.55 3.76
CA THR A 95 -18.40 25.87 2.56
C THR A 95 -17.73 24.51 2.35
N ALA A 96 -16.47 24.39 2.75
CA ALA A 96 -15.69 23.15 2.64
C ALA A 96 -14.73 23.02 3.83
N VAL A 97 -14.35 21.78 4.10
CA VAL A 97 -13.26 21.44 5.02
C VAL A 97 -12.02 21.17 4.19
N ARG A 98 -10.93 21.88 4.50
CA ARG A 98 -9.65 21.74 3.80
C ARG A 98 -8.62 21.09 4.71
N LEU A 99 -7.93 20.11 4.16
CA LEU A 99 -6.81 19.45 4.79
C LEU A 99 -5.54 19.85 4.05
N ILE A 100 -4.69 20.59 4.73
CA ILE A 100 -3.39 21.00 4.19
C ILE A 100 -2.35 20.01 4.72
N PHE A 101 -1.79 19.22 3.82
CA PHE A 101 -0.68 18.35 4.12
C PHE A 101 0.60 19.20 4.15
N SER A 102 0.91 19.75 5.33
CA SER A 102 2.15 20.48 5.56
C SER A 102 3.32 19.50 5.55
N GLY A 103 3.80 19.17 4.39
CA GLY A 103 5.00 18.40 4.17
C GLY A 103 6.03 19.26 3.45
N ASN A 104 6.62 20.24 4.13
CA ASN A 104 7.97 20.64 3.78
C ASN A 104 8.88 19.48 4.20
N PHE A 105 8.79 18.35 3.46
CA PHE A 105 9.84 17.37 3.57
C PHE A 105 11.11 18.02 3.06
N THR A 106 12.03 18.30 3.96
CA THR A 106 13.39 18.69 3.60
C THR A 106 13.94 17.60 2.67
N GLU A 107 14.86 17.97 1.80
CA GLU A 107 15.50 17.00 0.91
C GLU A 107 16.08 15.82 1.71
N GLU A 108 16.56 16.06 2.91
CA GLU A 108 17.05 15.06 3.84
C GLU A 108 15.95 14.08 4.25
N ARG A 109 14.75 14.56 4.59
CA ARG A 109 13.62 13.70 4.95
C ARG A 109 13.13 12.85 3.78
N ARG A 110 13.14 13.40 2.56
CA ARG A 110 12.84 12.62 1.34
C ARG A 110 13.86 11.51 1.14
N LYS A 111 15.15 11.79 1.32
CA LYS A 111 16.22 10.79 1.22
C LYS A 111 16.06 9.68 2.26
N GLU A 112 15.66 10.01 3.49
CA GLU A 112 15.33 9.02 4.53
C GLU A 112 14.16 8.14 4.11
N LEU A 113 13.07 8.73 3.63
CA LEU A 113 11.90 7.97 3.15
C LEU A 113 12.26 7.03 1.99
N VAL A 114 13.12 7.46 1.07
CA VAL A 114 13.62 6.59 -0.02
C VAL A 114 14.44 5.43 0.55
N LYS A 115 15.25 5.66 1.58
CA LYS A 115 15.98 4.56 2.26
C LYS A 115 15.00 3.57 2.89
N ASP A 116 13.93 4.06 3.54
CA ASP A 116 12.91 3.20 4.13
C ASP A 116 12.16 2.38 3.06
N VAL A 117 11.81 3.00 1.93
CA VAL A 117 11.20 2.30 0.78
C VAL A 117 12.11 1.17 0.29
N LYS A 118 13.39 1.46 0.07
CA LYS A 118 14.37 0.45 -0.35
C LYS A 118 14.53 -0.67 0.66
N LYS A 119 14.58 -0.34 1.96
CA LYS A 119 14.68 -1.33 3.06
C LYS A 119 13.48 -2.27 3.07
N LYS A 120 12.27 -1.74 2.89
CA LYS A 120 11.04 -2.55 2.79
C LYS A 120 11.05 -3.44 1.56
N GLY A 121 11.49 -2.94 0.41
CA GLY A 121 11.67 -3.73 -0.81
C GLY A 121 12.67 -4.88 -0.63
N GLU A 122 13.81 -4.65 0.02
CA GLU A 122 14.78 -5.71 0.31
C GLU A 122 14.18 -6.77 1.27
N ALA A 123 13.46 -6.36 2.30
CA ALA A 123 12.79 -7.29 3.21
C ALA A 123 11.76 -8.17 2.46
N ALA A 124 10.98 -7.58 1.55
CA ALA A 124 10.05 -8.33 0.70
C ALA A 124 10.79 -9.32 -0.23
N LYS A 125 11.91 -8.93 -0.86
CA LYS A 125 12.73 -9.85 -1.68
C LYS A 125 13.29 -11.00 -0.86
N VAL A 126 13.71 -10.75 0.37
CA VAL A 126 14.14 -11.83 1.30
C VAL A 126 13.00 -12.79 1.59
N ALA A 127 11.80 -12.28 1.85
CA ALA A 127 10.61 -13.11 2.08
C ALA A 127 10.29 -13.98 0.84
N ILE A 128 10.32 -13.41 -0.36
CA ILE A 128 10.12 -14.15 -1.62
C ILE A 128 11.17 -15.26 -1.80
N ARG A 129 12.44 -14.97 -1.52
CA ARG A 129 13.52 -15.97 -1.60
C ARG A 129 13.36 -17.09 -0.57
N ASN A 130 12.85 -16.79 0.62
CA ASN A 130 12.55 -17.79 1.63
C ASN A 130 11.39 -18.70 1.19
N ILE A 131 10.32 -18.13 0.63
CA ILE A 131 9.20 -18.89 0.05
C ILE A 131 9.70 -19.85 -1.05
N ARG A 132 10.60 -19.39 -1.93
CA ARG A 132 11.24 -20.25 -2.93
C ARG A 132 12.03 -21.37 -2.29
N ARG A 133 12.83 -21.08 -1.25
CA ARG A 133 13.61 -22.11 -0.55
C ARG A 133 12.70 -23.19 0.04
N ASP A 134 11.64 -22.77 0.73
CA ASP A 134 10.65 -23.70 1.31
C ASP A 134 10.00 -24.57 0.21
N GLY A 135 9.71 -23.99 -0.96
CA GLY A 135 9.17 -24.72 -2.10
C GLY A 135 10.13 -25.75 -2.65
N ASN A 136 11.40 -25.37 -2.86
CA ASN A 136 12.44 -26.29 -3.33
C ASN A 136 12.66 -27.44 -2.33
N ASP A 137 12.68 -27.14 -1.04
CA ASP A 137 12.84 -28.17 0.01
C ASP A 137 11.63 -29.13 0.06
N ALA A 138 10.42 -28.61 -0.18
CA ALA A 138 9.22 -29.42 -0.30
C ALA A 138 9.27 -30.32 -1.54
N PHE A 139 9.71 -29.80 -2.69
CA PHE A 139 9.81 -30.58 -3.93
C PHE A 139 10.89 -31.65 -3.84
N LYS A 140 12.02 -31.37 -3.19
CA LYS A 140 13.07 -32.39 -2.94
C LYS A 140 12.58 -33.56 -2.10
N LYS A 141 11.65 -33.32 -1.15
CA LYS A 141 11.04 -34.38 -0.33
C LYS A 141 10.12 -35.31 -1.13
N LEU A 142 9.69 -34.89 -2.33
CA LEU A 142 8.92 -35.72 -3.24
C LEU A 142 9.83 -36.73 -4.01
N LYS A 143 11.14 -36.61 -3.91
CA LYS A 143 12.09 -37.54 -4.51
C LYS A 143 11.91 -38.92 -3.86
N GLY A 144 11.59 -39.91 -4.69
CA GLY A 144 11.31 -41.29 -4.21
C GLY A 144 9.81 -41.59 -3.96
N SER A 145 8.93 -40.62 -4.23
CA SER A 145 7.49 -40.84 -4.36
C SER A 145 7.10 -41.06 -5.86
N ASP A 146 5.80 -41.10 -6.16
CA ASP A 146 5.27 -41.28 -7.53
C ASP A 146 5.58 -40.11 -8.50
N VAL A 147 6.41 -39.16 -8.09
CA VAL A 147 6.80 -37.97 -8.90
C VAL A 147 8.17 -38.20 -9.52
N SER A 148 8.27 -38.07 -10.84
CA SER A 148 9.53 -38.24 -11.57
C SER A 148 10.54 -37.11 -11.25
N GLU A 149 11.86 -37.41 -11.39
CA GLU A 149 12.91 -36.39 -11.22
C GLU A 149 12.78 -35.22 -12.21
N ASP A 150 12.30 -35.48 -13.44
CA ASP A 150 12.05 -34.45 -14.44
C ASP A 150 10.89 -33.53 -14.03
N GLU A 151 9.85 -34.07 -13.42
CA GLU A 151 8.73 -33.29 -12.91
C GLU A 151 9.17 -32.40 -11.73
N ILE A 152 10.00 -32.90 -10.83
CA ILE A 152 10.57 -32.13 -9.72
C ILE A 152 11.39 -30.96 -10.27
N LYS A 153 12.25 -31.22 -11.25
CA LYS A 153 13.07 -30.19 -11.89
C LYS A 153 12.20 -29.13 -12.58
N ASN A 154 11.16 -29.53 -13.28
CA ASN A 154 10.22 -28.59 -13.89
C ASN A 154 9.51 -27.71 -12.84
N LEU A 155 9.13 -28.27 -11.67
CA LEU A 155 8.54 -27.52 -10.57
C LEU A 155 9.54 -26.51 -9.97
N GLU A 156 10.80 -26.89 -9.80
CA GLU A 156 11.86 -26.00 -9.34
C GLU A 156 12.11 -24.85 -10.34
N ASP A 157 12.15 -25.15 -11.64
CA ASP A 157 12.34 -24.15 -12.71
C ASP A 157 11.14 -23.17 -12.80
N GLU A 158 9.90 -23.67 -12.69
CA GLU A 158 8.72 -22.81 -12.67
C GLU A 158 8.68 -21.94 -11.41
N LEU A 159 9.04 -22.48 -10.24
CA LEU A 159 9.15 -21.73 -9.00
C LEU A 159 10.23 -20.64 -9.08
N GLN A 160 11.34 -20.93 -9.77
CA GLN A 160 12.38 -19.92 -10.01
C GLN A 160 11.87 -18.79 -10.89
N LYS A 161 11.21 -19.10 -12.01
CA LYS A 161 10.61 -18.10 -12.90
C LYS A 161 9.59 -17.23 -12.18
N MET A 162 8.78 -17.83 -11.33
CA MET A 162 7.81 -17.13 -10.48
C MET A 162 8.52 -16.18 -9.51
N THR A 163 9.58 -16.66 -8.85
CA THR A 163 10.42 -15.84 -7.96
C THR A 163 10.98 -14.63 -8.68
N ASP A 164 11.56 -14.82 -9.86
CA ASP A 164 12.16 -13.76 -10.66
C ASP A 164 11.14 -12.71 -11.09
N LYS A 165 9.90 -13.15 -11.40
CA LYS A 165 8.79 -12.26 -11.71
C LYS A 165 8.46 -11.36 -10.50
N TYR A 166 8.25 -11.94 -9.32
CA TYR A 166 7.91 -11.17 -8.11
C TYR A 166 9.05 -10.24 -7.67
N VAL A 167 10.31 -10.66 -7.81
CA VAL A 167 11.47 -9.79 -7.53
C VAL A 167 11.47 -8.56 -8.45
N LYS A 168 11.19 -8.73 -9.75
CA LYS A 168 11.08 -7.61 -10.69
C LYS A 168 9.92 -6.67 -10.34
N GLU A 169 8.78 -7.22 -9.94
CA GLU A 169 7.63 -6.43 -9.51
C GLU A 169 7.96 -5.60 -8.26
N ILE A 170 8.67 -6.18 -7.28
CA ILE A 170 9.15 -5.47 -6.09
C ILE A 170 10.11 -4.34 -6.49
N ASP A 171 11.09 -4.61 -7.36
CA ASP A 171 12.05 -3.59 -7.81
C ASP A 171 11.34 -2.44 -8.52
N SER A 172 10.36 -2.74 -9.36
CA SER A 172 9.54 -1.75 -10.05
C SER A 172 8.72 -0.91 -9.07
N ALA A 173 8.07 -1.55 -8.08
CA ALA A 173 7.30 -0.86 -7.04
C ALA A 173 8.19 0.08 -6.19
N VAL A 174 9.39 -0.37 -5.82
CA VAL A 174 10.40 0.42 -5.09
C VAL A 174 10.84 1.63 -5.92
N GLU A 175 11.09 1.44 -7.22
CA GLU A 175 11.52 2.52 -8.11
C GLU A 175 10.42 3.58 -8.28
N VAL A 176 9.19 3.15 -8.55
CA VAL A 176 8.03 4.03 -8.70
C VAL A 176 7.81 4.84 -7.43
N LYS A 177 7.80 4.17 -6.26
CA LYS A 177 7.60 4.85 -4.97
C LYS A 177 8.76 5.79 -4.62
N SER A 178 9.98 5.42 -4.93
CA SER A 178 11.15 6.28 -4.71
C SER A 178 11.09 7.56 -5.56
N LYS A 179 10.67 7.45 -6.82
CA LYS A 179 10.43 8.60 -7.68
C LYS A 179 9.30 9.48 -7.16
N GLU A 180 8.18 8.87 -6.74
CA GLU A 180 7.05 9.59 -6.16
C GLU A 180 7.49 10.44 -4.95
N VAL A 181 8.27 9.85 -4.03
CA VAL A 181 8.79 10.53 -2.84
C VAL A 181 9.71 11.71 -3.19
N MET A 182 10.49 11.59 -4.27
CA MET A 182 11.45 12.63 -4.68
C MET A 182 10.85 13.74 -5.54
N THR A 183 9.71 13.50 -6.21
CA THR A 183 9.15 14.40 -7.23
C THR A 183 8.21 15.47 -6.68
N VAL A 184 8.01 15.55 -5.38
CA VAL A 184 7.08 16.52 -4.73
C VAL A 184 7.76 17.83 -4.35
#